data_8c2a9fea5245319f7993604dcc4172dd
#
_entry.id   8c2a9fea5245319f7993604dcc4172dd
#
_cell.length_a   1.000
_cell.length_b   1.000
_cell.length_c   1.000
_cell.angle_alpha   90.00
_cell.angle_beta   90.00
_cell.angle_gamma   90.00
#
_symmetry.space_group_name_H-M   'P 1'
#
loop_
_entity.id
_entity.type
_entity.pdbx_description
1 polymer ?
#
loop_
_entity_poly.entity_id
_entity_poly.type
_entity_poly.pdbx_seq_one_letter_code
_entity_poly.pdbx_strand_id
1 'polypeptide(L)'
;GRLQWAPGPGRLDDIYQYTVEPRSGFALIDTWLSGDTAAFKNAIGHLALPVLVLAYYSLASITRLTRSACLSEMNKEYILLARAKGAGEMTILLRHVLPNIRGTLLTVTALAWTSMLEGAVLTETVFSWPGIGRYLTTALFAGDTTAIMGGTLLIGVSFVLINNLTDLLVRLTDPRVR
;
A
#
# COMPACT_ATOMS: atom_id res chain seq x y z
N GLY A 1 10.68 -14.32 26.80
CA GLY A 1 10.33 -12.94 26.58
C GLY A 1 8.84 -12.82 26.38
N ARG A 2 8.14 -11.97 27.09
CA ARG A 2 6.82 -12.28 27.62
C ARG A 2 5.88 -11.09 27.61
N LEU A 3 6.05 -10.25 26.63
CA LEU A 3 5.09 -9.22 26.27
C LEU A 3 4.35 -9.77 25.05
N GLN A 4 3.26 -10.49 25.27
CA GLN A 4 2.35 -10.98 24.21
C GLN A 4 1.52 -9.81 23.62
N TRP A 5 2.21 -8.74 23.19
CA TRP A 5 1.56 -7.58 22.62
C TRP A 5 1.19 -7.77 21.15
N ALA A 6 1.77 -8.78 20.53
CA ALA A 6 1.52 -9.10 19.15
C ALA A 6 1.36 -10.62 18.99
N PRO A 7 0.49 -11.07 18.09
CA PRO A 7 0.34 -12.46 17.73
C PRO A 7 1.64 -13.01 17.10
N GLY A 8 1.75 -14.33 17.05
CA GLY A 8 2.88 -15.05 16.48
C GLY A 8 3.05 -14.82 14.97
N PRO A 9 4.06 -15.45 14.34
CA PRO A 9 4.24 -15.41 12.90
C PRO A 9 3.12 -16.17 12.17
N GLY A 10 2.75 -15.72 10.98
CA GLY A 10 1.66 -16.31 10.20
C GLY A 10 0.44 -15.40 10.07
N ARG A 11 -0.62 -15.90 9.41
CA ARG A 11 -1.85 -15.12 9.16
C ARG A 11 -2.99 -15.41 10.13
N LEU A 12 -2.91 -16.52 10.88
CA LEU A 12 -3.86 -16.96 11.90
C LEU A 12 -3.13 -17.84 12.88
N ASP A 13 -3.60 -17.88 14.14
CA ASP A 13 -3.17 -18.89 15.11
C ASP A 13 -3.61 -20.30 14.65
N ASP A 14 -2.80 -21.31 14.98
CA ASP A 14 -3.03 -22.71 14.58
C ASP A 14 -4.45 -23.21 14.88
N ILE A 15 -5.04 -22.76 15.98
CA ILE A 15 -6.40 -23.14 16.39
C ILE A 15 -7.43 -22.72 15.33
N TYR A 16 -7.31 -21.50 14.78
CA TYR A 16 -8.25 -20.97 13.80
C TYR A 16 -7.95 -21.43 12.38
N GLN A 17 -6.71 -21.81 12.10
CA GLN A 17 -6.31 -22.31 10.79
C GLN A 17 -7.02 -23.63 10.42
N TYR A 18 -7.38 -24.44 11.41
CA TYR A 18 -8.12 -25.69 11.21
C TYR A 18 -9.64 -25.52 11.31
N THR A 19 -10.11 -24.42 11.90
CA THR A 19 -11.55 -24.19 12.11
C THR A 19 -12.20 -23.44 10.95
N VAL A 20 -11.44 -22.58 10.26
CA VAL A 20 -11.92 -21.78 9.14
C VAL A 20 -11.54 -22.44 7.82
N GLU A 21 -12.55 -22.87 7.04
CA GLU A 21 -12.30 -23.41 5.70
C GLU A 21 -11.78 -22.31 4.75
N PRO A 22 -10.62 -22.51 4.09
CA PRO A 22 -10.07 -21.55 3.14
C PRO A 22 -10.90 -21.58 1.85
N ARG A 23 -11.79 -20.61 1.64
CA ARG A 23 -12.62 -20.49 0.45
C ARG A 23 -12.03 -19.52 -0.58
N SER A 24 -11.55 -18.37 -0.14
CA SER A 24 -10.98 -17.33 -1.00
C SER A 24 -9.45 -17.31 -0.97
N GLY A 25 -8.83 -17.93 0.03
CA GLY A 25 -7.40 -17.84 0.31
C GLY A 25 -6.98 -16.58 1.06
N PHE A 26 -7.90 -15.62 1.28
CA PHE A 26 -7.68 -14.43 2.09
C PHE A 26 -8.23 -14.65 3.50
N ALA A 27 -7.35 -14.71 4.50
CA ALA A 27 -7.71 -15.00 5.87
C ALA A 27 -8.81 -14.08 6.44
N LEU A 28 -8.78 -12.78 6.10
CA LEU A 28 -9.82 -11.83 6.54
C LEU A 28 -11.19 -12.13 5.91
N ILE A 29 -11.21 -12.44 4.61
CA ILE A 29 -12.46 -12.75 3.91
C ILE A 29 -13.02 -14.08 4.40
N ASP A 30 -12.16 -15.07 4.53
CA ASP A 30 -12.58 -16.42 4.96
C ASP A 30 -13.09 -16.43 6.41
N THR A 31 -12.42 -15.71 7.32
CA THR A 31 -12.88 -15.56 8.72
C THR A 31 -14.16 -14.72 8.83
N TRP A 32 -14.33 -13.70 7.97
CA TRP A 32 -15.56 -12.93 7.93
C TRP A 32 -16.74 -13.74 7.40
N LEU A 33 -16.52 -14.54 6.34
CA LEU A 33 -17.55 -15.42 5.76
C LEU A 33 -17.92 -16.59 6.68
N SER A 34 -17.01 -17.05 7.53
CA SER A 34 -17.28 -18.10 8.52
C SER A 34 -18.19 -17.61 9.66
N GLY A 35 -18.33 -16.30 9.84
CA GLY A 35 -19.10 -15.70 10.93
C GLY A 35 -18.41 -15.79 12.30
N ASP A 36 -17.20 -16.33 12.38
CA ASP A 36 -16.44 -16.44 13.63
C ASP A 36 -15.72 -15.13 13.94
N THR A 37 -16.30 -14.35 14.85
CA THR A 37 -15.76 -13.05 15.28
C THR A 37 -14.42 -13.18 16.02
N ALA A 38 -14.14 -14.31 16.67
CA ALA A 38 -12.88 -14.54 17.35
C ALA A 38 -11.76 -14.80 16.35
N ALA A 39 -12.00 -15.64 15.33
CA ALA A 39 -11.09 -15.86 14.22
C ALA A 39 -10.82 -14.58 13.42
N PHE A 40 -11.85 -13.77 13.19
CA PHE A 40 -11.71 -12.48 12.50
C PHE A 40 -10.83 -11.48 13.26
N LYS A 41 -11.03 -11.34 14.58
CA LYS A 41 -10.16 -10.49 15.43
C LYS A 41 -8.72 -11.00 15.46
N ASN A 42 -8.52 -12.31 15.48
CA ASN A 42 -7.21 -12.92 15.42
C ASN A 42 -6.51 -12.60 14.09
N ALA A 43 -7.21 -12.73 12.96
CA ALA A 43 -6.69 -12.36 11.63
C ALA A 43 -6.27 -10.89 11.55
N ILE A 44 -7.09 -9.98 12.09
CA ILE A 44 -6.74 -8.55 12.17
C ILE A 44 -5.48 -8.33 13.02
N GLY A 45 -5.38 -9.02 14.17
CA GLY A 45 -4.20 -8.94 15.03
C GLY A 45 -2.91 -9.30 14.32
N HIS A 46 -2.92 -10.40 13.56
CA HIS A 46 -1.76 -10.86 12.78
C HIS A 46 -1.42 -9.90 11.62
N LEU A 47 -2.42 -9.25 11.03
CA LEU A 47 -2.22 -8.30 9.94
C LEU A 47 -1.73 -6.93 10.41
N ALA A 48 -2.01 -6.55 11.65
CA ALA A 48 -1.76 -5.21 12.17
C ALA A 48 -0.29 -4.79 12.08
N LEU A 49 0.64 -5.63 12.54
CA LEU A 49 2.08 -5.30 12.51
C LEU A 49 2.65 -5.23 11.08
N PRO A 50 2.45 -6.21 10.18
CA PRO A 50 2.89 -6.12 8.80
C PRO A 50 2.36 -4.87 8.10
N VAL A 51 1.07 -4.55 8.27
CA VAL A 51 0.45 -3.36 7.68
C VAL A 51 1.04 -2.08 8.24
N LEU A 52 1.24 -1.97 9.55
CA LEU A 52 1.85 -0.79 10.17
C LEU A 52 3.27 -0.54 9.68
N VAL A 53 4.09 -1.58 9.52
CA VAL A 53 5.45 -1.46 9.00
C VAL A 53 5.44 -0.92 7.58
N LEU A 54 4.64 -1.51 6.69
CA LEU A 54 4.53 -1.07 5.30
C LEU A 54 3.93 0.33 5.19
N ALA A 55 2.89 0.62 5.98
CA ALA A 55 2.24 1.92 6.00
C ALA A 55 3.19 3.03 6.48
N TYR A 56 3.96 2.79 7.54
CA TYR A 56 4.90 3.76 8.07
C TYR A 56 5.97 4.15 7.04
N TYR A 57 6.53 3.16 6.35
CA TYR A 57 7.51 3.38 5.30
C TYR A 57 6.95 4.24 4.16
N SER A 58 5.78 3.89 3.66
CA SER A 58 5.13 4.60 2.55
C SER A 58 4.61 5.98 2.94
N LEU A 59 4.07 6.11 4.16
CA LEU A 59 3.54 7.37 4.68
C LEU A 59 4.62 8.45 4.73
N ALA A 60 5.83 8.11 5.15
CA ALA A 60 6.94 9.05 5.23
C ALA A 60 7.30 9.62 3.85
N SER A 61 7.32 8.78 2.82
CA SER A 61 7.61 9.20 1.44
C SER A 61 6.48 10.05 0.86
N ILE A 62 5.24 9.57 0.94
CA ILE A 62 4.05 10.28 0.44
C ILE A 62 3.93 11.65 1.09
N THR A 63 4.06 11.72 2.42
CA THR A 63 3.93 12.98 3.16
C THR A 63 4.96 14.00 2.73
N ARG A 64 6.22 13.59 2.57
CA ARG A 64 7.30 14.49 2.16
C ARG A 64 7.07 15.06 0.76
N LEU A 65 6.75 14.20 -0.20
CA LEU A 65 6.53 14.60 -1.59
C LEU A 65 5.26 15.45 -1.73
N THR A 66 4.16 15.06 -1.08
CA THR A 66 2.91 15.83 -1.06
C THR A 66 3.12 17.21 -0.45
N ARG A 67 3.82 17.30 0.68
CA ARG A 67 4.14 18.57 1.32
C ARG A 67 4.95 19.48 0.38
N SER A 68 5.97 18.94 -0.27
CA SER A 68 6.78 19.68 -1.23
C SER A 68 5.94 20.22 -2.39
N ALA A 69 5.08 19.40 -2.97
CA ALA A 69 4.18 19.80 -4.04
C ALA A 69 3.19 20.88 -3.58
N CYS A 70 2.59 20.74 -2.40
CA CYS A 70 1.70 21.76 -1.83
C CYS A 70 2.43 23.09 -1.61
N LEU A 71 3.61 23.08 -1.02
CA LEU A 71 4.38 24.32 -0.77
C LEU A 71 4.79 25.01 -2.06
N SER A 72 5.21 24.25 -3.06
CA SER A 72 5.51 24.80 -4.38
C SER A 72 4.30 25.47 -5.02
N GLU A 73 3.12 24.86 -4.92
CA GLU A 73 1.88 25.40 -5.47
C GLU A 73 1.38 26.63 -4.70
N MET A 74 1.52 26.63 -3.36
CA MET A 74 1.10 27.74 -2.51
C MET A 74 1.89 29.03 -2.71
N ASN A 75 3.08 28.96 -3.29
CA ASN A 75 3.93 30.11 -3.59
C ASN A 75 3.64 30.77 -4.94
N LYS A 76 2.66 30.28 -5.70
CA LYS A 76 2.29 30.84 -7.00
C LYS A 76 1.48 32.13 -6.87
N GLU A 77 1.63 33.03 -7.84
CA GLU A 77 1.00 34.36 -7.86
C GLU A 77 -0.53 34.33 -7.76
N TYR A 78 -1.20 33.34 -8.38
CA TYR A 78 -2.65 33.24 -8.32
C TYR A 78 -3.15 32.90 -6.91
N ILE A 79 -2.34 32.25 -6.07
CA ILE A 79 -2.66 32.01 -4.66
C ILE A 79 -2.58 33.30 -3.87
N LEU A 80 -1.57 34.14 -4.14
CA LEU A 80 -1.48 35.48 -3.52
C LEU A 80 -2.72 36.32 -3.88
N LEU A 81 -3.16 36.26 -5.13
CA LEU A 81 -4.38 36.94 -5.56
C LEU A 81 -5.63 36.42 -4.84
N ALA A 82 -5.74 35.10 -4.64
CA ALA A 82 -6.84 34.49 -3.89
C ALA A 82 -6.85 34.95 -2.43
N ARG A 83 -5.69 35.05 -1.78
CA ARG A 83 -5.56 35.61 -0.42
C ARG A 83 -5.96 37.09 -0.37
N ALA A 84 -5.52 37.89 -1.34
CA ALA A 84 -5.89 39.30 -1.43
C ALA A 84 -7.42 39.51 -1.58
N LYS A 85 -8.12 38.54 -2.19
CA LYS A 85 -9.59 38.51 -2.30
C LYS A 85 -10.29 37.98 -1.04
N GLY A 86 -9.55 37.67 0.04
CA GLY A 86 -10.12 37.23 1.31
C GLY A 86 -10.41 35.72 1.40
N ALA A 87 -9.86 34.92 0.47
CA ALA A 87 -10.04 33.45 0.56
C ALA A 87 -9.30 32.88 1.77
N GLY A 88 -10.01 32.09 2.60
CA GLY A 88 -9.40 31.41 3.74
C GLY A 88 -8.46 30.28 3.30
N GLU A 89 -7.47 29.96 4.14
CA GLU A 89 -6.41 28.97 3.83
C GLU A 89 -6.96 27.57 3.47
N MET A 90 -8.01 27.11 4.13
CA MET A 90 -8.64 25.82 3.80
C MET A 90 -9.29 25.86 2.42
N THR A 91 -9.92 26.99 2.05
CA THR A 91 -10.50 27.19 0.70
C THR A 91 -9.41 27.19 -0.36
N ILE A 92 -8.28 27.86 -0.08
CA ILE A 92 -7.12 27.89 -0.97
C ILE A 92 -6.59 26.47 -1.16
N LEU A 93 -6.39 25.71 -0.07
CA LEU A 93 -5.90 24.35 -0.12
C LEU A 93 -6.82 23.44 -0.96
N LEU A 94 -8.12 23.40 -0.62
CA LEU A 94 -9.05 22.45 -1.22
C LEU A 94 -9.46 22.83 -2.64
N ARG A 95 -9.61 24.12 -2.93
CA ARG A 95 -10.16 24.62 -4.21
C ARG A 95 -9.10 25.03 -5.22
N HIS A 96 -7.91 25.39 -4.77
CA HIS A 96 -6.84 25.88 -5.63
C HIS A 96 -5.62 24.99 -5.65
N VAL A 97 -5.10 24.56 -4.50
CA VAL A 97 -3.85 23.78 -4.43
C VAL A 97 -4.09 22.32 -4.83
N LEU A 98 -4.97 21.59 -4.12
CA LEU A 98 -5.20 20.17 -4.35
C LEU A 98 -5.59 19.82 -5.79
N PRO A 99 -6.51 20.55 -6.45
CA PRO A 99 -6.83 20.25 -7.84
C PRO A 99 -5.65 20.45 -8.81
N ASN A 100 -4.75 21.38 -8.51
CA ASN A 100 -3.59 21.64 -9.35
C ASN A 100 -2.43 20.66 -9.15
N ILE A 101 -2.32 20.03 -7.97
CA ILE A 101 -1.29 19.02 -7.68
C ILE A 101 -1.81 17.59 -7.82
N ARG A 102 -3.06 17.36 -8.23
CA ARG A 102 -3.67 16.01 -8.31
C ARG A 102 -2.86 15.04 -9.16
N GLY A 103 -2.31 15.49 -10.30
CA GLY A 103 -1.44 14.65 -11.13
C GLY A 103 -0.19 14.21 -10.36
N THR A 104 0.47 15.14 -9.68
CA THR A 104 1.62 14.85 -8.81
C THR A 104 1.25 13.87 -7.69
N LEU A 105 0.07 14.02 -7.07
CA LEU A 105 -0.40 13.11 -6.02
C LEU A 105 -0.62 11.68 -6.55
N LEU A 106 -1.19 11.55 -7.74
CA LEU A 106 -1.35 10.23 -8.39
C LEU A 106 0.00 9.58 -8.66
N THR A 107 0.95 10.32 -9.20
CA THR A 107 2.31 9.82 -9.45
C THR A 107 3.01 9.40 -8.15
N VAL A 108 2.93 10.22 -7.10
CA VAL A 108 3.51 9.90 -5.79
C VAL A 108 2.88 8.63 -5.20
N THR A 109 1.57 8.47 -5.34
CA THR A 109 0.85 7.27 -4.88
C THR A 109 1.29 6.02 -5.64
N ALA A 110 1.49 6.13 -6.95
CA ALA A 110 2.00 5.03 -7.77
C ALA A 110 3.43 4.62 -7.38
N LEU A 111 4.31 5.60 -7.17
CA LEU A 111 5.67 5.34 -6.71
C LEU A 111 5.68 4.69 -5.31
N ALA A 112 4.81 5.14 -4.42
CA ALA A 112 4.66 4.54 -3.10
C ALA A 112 4.17 3.09 -3.18
N TRP A 113 3.23 2.78 -4.09
CA TRP A 113 2.78 1.41 -4.35
C TRP A 113 3.94 0.51 -4.80
N THR A 114 4.77 0.98 -5.73
CA THR A 114 5.97 0.26 -6.18
C THR A 114 6.91 -0.06 -5.02
N SER A 115 7.20 0.94 -4.19
CA SER A 115 8.05 0.76 -3.01
C SER A 115 7.44 -0.20 -1.98
N MET A 116 6.10 -0.23 -1.87
CA MET A 116 5.41 -1.21 -1.02
C MET A 116 5.58 -2.65 -1.52
N LEU A 117 5.58 -2.87 -2.84
CA LEU A 117 5.84 -4.21 -3.39
C LEU A 117 7.23 -4.73 -3.02
N GLU A 118 8.25 -3.87 -3.08
CA GLU A 118 9.60 -4.22 -2.64
C GLU A 118 9.66 -4.51 -1.13
N GLY A 119 9.02 -3.65 -0.32
CA GLY A 119 8.94 -3.82 1.13
C GLY A 119 8.12 -5.04 1.56
N ALA A 120 7.14 -5.45 0.76
CA ALA A 120 6.29 -6.60 1.04
C ALA A 120 7.09 -7.90 1.12
N VAL A 121 8.08 -8.10 0.25
CA VAL A 121 8.94 -9.30 0.25
C VAL A 121 9.62 -9.50 1.61
N LEU A 122 10.22 -8.44 2.15
CA LEU A 122 10.88 -8.49 3.46
C LEU A 122 9.86 -8.68 4.59
N THR A 123 8.75 -7.96 4.54
CA THR A 123 7.70 -8.04 5.55
C THR A 123 7.07 -9.43 5.58
N GLU A 124 6.74 -10.01 4.44
CA GLU A 124 6.19 -11.37 4.34
C GLU A 124 7.16 -12.43 4.89
N THR A 125 8.45 -12.24 4.62
CA THR A 125 9.49 -13.15 5.13
C THR A 125 9.64 -13.05 6.64
N VAL A 126 9.74 -11.84 7.19
CA VAL A 126 9.94 -11.58 8.63
C VAL A 126 8.73 -12.05 9.44
N PHE A 127 7.52 -11.70 9.00
CA PHE A 127 6.28 -12.06 9.70
C PHE A 127 5.75 -13.45 9.32
N SER A 128 6.48 -14.20 8.49
CA SER A 128 6.06 -15.51 7.96
C SER A 128 4.69 -15.48 7.30
N TRP A 129 4.34 -14.33 6.70
CA TRP A 129 3.08 -14.18 5.99
C TRP A 129 3.13 -14.91 4.64
N PRO A 130 2.18 -15.80 4.34
CA PRO A 130 2.19 -16.54 3.07
C PRO A 130 1.77 -15.62 1.91
N GLY A 131 2.75 -15.07 1.22
CA GLY A 131 2.60 -14.21 0.05
C GLY A 131 3.64 -14.52 -1.02
N ILE A 132 3.61 -13.77 -2.13
CA ILE A 132 4.48 -13.97 -3.29
C ILE A 132 5.95 -13.72 -2.93
N GLY A 133 6.22 -12.73 -2.09
CA GLY A 133 7.58 -12.42 -1.65
C GLY A 133 8.19 -13.54 -0.83
N ARG A 134 7.45 -14.10 0.13
CA ARG A 134 7.89 -15.26 0.89
C ARG A 134 8.07 -16.49 0.00
N TYR A 135 7.16 -16.70 -0.95
CA TYR A 135 7.28 -17.78 -1.94
C TYR A 135 8.60 -17.68 -2.71
N LEU A 136 8.92 -16.49 -3.24
CA LEU A 136 10.17 -16.24 -3.95
C LEU A 136 11.40 -16.43 -3.07
N THR A 137 11.37 -15.95 -1.83
CA THR A 137 12.47 -16.12 -0.89
C THR A 137 12.71 -17.59 -0.59
N THR A 138 11.64 -18.37 -0.37
CA THR A 138 11.73 -19.82 -0.15
C THR A 138 12.28 -20.55 -1.38
N ALA A 139 11.79 -20.19 -2.58
CA ALA A 139 12.27 -20.76 -3.84
C ALA A 139 13.76 -20.44 -4.08
N LEU A 140 14.21 -19.24 -3.71
CA LEU A 140 15.62 -18.83 -3.81
C LEU A 140 16.51 -19.69 -2.92
N PHE A 141 16.13 -19.93 -1.68
CA PHE A 141 16.89 -20.81 -0.78
C PHE A 141 16.83 -22.28 -1.19
N ALA A 142 15.75 -22.72 -1.83
CA ALA A 142 15.62 -24.07 -2.38
C ALA A 142 16.36 -24.27 -3.72
N GLY A 143 16.83 -23.20 -4.36
CA GLY A 143 17.45 -23.26 -5.69
C GLY A 143 16.46 -23.58 -6.83
N ASP A 144 15.15 -23.38 -6.60
CA ASP A 144 14.11 -23.65 -7.60
C ASP A 144 14.02 -22.50 -8.59
N THR A 145 14.80 -22.63 -9.68
CA THR A 145 14.86 -21.64 -10.76
C THR A 145 13.51 -21.42 -11.43
N THR A 146 12.69 -22.48 -11.57
CA THR A 146 11.39 -22.39 -12.21
C THR A 146 10.42 -21.53 -11.40
N ALA A 147 10.36 -21.77 -10.10
CA ALA A 147 9.55 -20.99 -9.18
C ALA A 147 10.01 -19.51 -9.12
N ILE A 148 11.32 -19.26 -9.11
CA ILE A 148 11.88 -17.90 -9.13
C ILE A 148 11.49 -17.17 -10.41
N MET A 149 11.67 -17.80 -11.58
CA MET A 149 11.30 -17.20 -12.85
C MET A 149 9.80 -16.89 -12.93
N GLY A 150 8.94 -17.84 -12.55
CA GLY A 150 7.49 -17.67 -12.54
C GLY A 150 7.03 -16.54 -11.63
N GLY A 151 7.52 -16.52 -10.39
CA GLY A 151 7.18 -15.48 -9.41
C GLY A 151 7.69 -14.09 -9.81
N THR A 152 8.90 -13.99 -10.34
CA THR A 152 9.48 -12.72 -10.83
C THR A 152 8.67 -12.19 -12.03
N LEU A 153 8.29 -13.07 -12.96
CA LEU A 153 7.46 -12.70 -14.11
C LEU A 153 6.10 -12.18 -13.66
N LEU A 154 5.47 -12.83 -12.68
CA LEU A 154 4.17 -12.41 -12.15
C LEU A 154 4.26 -11.02 -11.49
N ILE A 155 5.30 -10.76 -10.68
CA ILE A 155 5.53 -9.44 -10.09
C ILE A 155 5.78 -8.39 -11.18
N GLY A 156 6.60 -8.71 -12.19
CA GLY A 156 6.92 -7.81 -13.29
C GLY A 156 5.67 -7.43 -14.10
N VAL A 157 4.83 -8.40 -14.43
CA VAL A 157 3.55 -8.15 -15.14
C VAL A 157 2.63 -7.28 -14.28
N SER A 158 2.49 -7.59 -12.99
CA SER A 158 1.67 -6.78 -12.07
C SER A 158 2.16 -5.35 -11.98
N PHE A 159 3.47 -5.14 -11.91
CA PHE A 159 4.11 -3.83 -11.91
C PHE A 159 3.79 -3.03 -13.17
N VAL A 160 3.94 -3.64 -14.34
CA VAL A 160 3.64 -2.99 -15.63
C VAL A 160 2.16 -2.63 -15.73
N LEU A 161 1.25 -3.51 -15.30
CA LEU A 161 -0.19 -3.25 -15.31
C LEU A 161 -0.57 -2.07 -14.41
N ILE A 162 -0.02 -2.02 -13.19
CA ILE A 162 -0.31 -0.94 -12.24
C ILE A 162 0.24 0.39 -12.75
N ASN A 163 1.45 0.42 -13.29
CA ASN A 163 2.02 1.63 -13.88
C ASN A 163 1.20 2.13 -15.06
N ASN A 164 0.83 1.26 -15.99
CA ASN A 164 -0.03 1.63 -17.12
C ASN A 164 -1.39 2.16 -16.67
N LEU A 165 -2.00 1.54 -15.65
CA LEU A 165 -3.26 2.01 -15.08
C LEU A 165 -3.10 3.39 -14.45
N THR A 166 -2.00 3.62 -13.75
CA THR A 166 -1.70 4.92 -13.15
C THR A 166 -1.51 6.00 -14.20
N ASP A 167 -0.74 5.70 -15.26
CA ASP A 167 -0.53 6.64 -16.37
C ASP A 167 -1.85 6.98 -17.07
N LEU A 168 -2.73 5.99 -17.24
CA LEU A 168 -4.07 6.21 -17.78
C LEU A 168 -4.90 7.13 -16.87
N LEU A 169 -4.89 6.90 -15.55
CA LEU A 169 -5.59 7.73 -14.58
C LEU A 169 -5.04 9.16 -14.55
N VAL A 170 -3.72 9.34 -14.63
CA VAL A 170 -3.10 10.66 -14.73
C VAL A 170 -3.58 11.38 -15.99
N ARG A 171 -3.54 10.74 -17.15
CA ARG A 171 -4.00 11.32 -18.42
C ARG A 171 -5.49 11.70 -18.42
N LEU A 172 -6.32 10.88 -17.79
CA LEU A 172 -7.77 11.17 -17.66
C LEU A 172 -8.06 12.31 -16.67
N THR A 173 -7.20 12.47 -15.67
CA THR A 173 -7.42 13.40 -14.56
C THR A 173 -6.74 14.74 -14.78
N ASP A 174 -5.63 14.80 -15.54
CA ASP A 174 -4.88 16.02 -15.80
C ASP A 174 -5.09 16.52 -17.24
N PRO A 175 -5.88 17.61 -17.42
CA PRO A 175 -6.13 18.19 -18.74
C PRO A 175 -4.88 18.84 -19.37
N ARG A 176 -3.77 18.99 -18.61
CA ARG A 176 -2.51 19.59 -19.11
C ARG A 176 -1.64 18.59 -19.90
N VAL A 177 -1.99 17.31 -19.88
CA VAL A 177 -1.25 16.23 -20.60
C VAL A 177 -1.89 15.94 -21.98
N ARG A 178 -2.89 16.74 -22.38
CA ARG A 178 -3.48 16.66 -23.71
C ARG A 178 -2.78 17.56 -24.72
#